data_e40be98e47a5080f12096cd1edcac5b6
#
_entry.id   e40be98e47a5080f12096cd1edcac5b6
#
_cell.length_a   1.000
_cell.length_b   1.000
_cell.length_c   1.000
_cell.angle_alpha   90.00
_cell.angle_beta   90.00
_cell.angle_gamma   90.00
#
_symmetry.space_group_name_H-M   'P 1'
#
loop_
_entity.id
_entity.type
_entity.pdbx_description
1 polymer ?
#
loop_
_entity_poly.entity_id
_entity_poly.type
_entity_poly.pdbx_seq_one_letter_code
_entity_poly.pdbx_strand_id
1 'polypeptide(L)'
;VGNAIPPSGFLLVALLLVALNLRAPLTSLPPVVGQVSAALGLTPAQAGLLTSVPVLCFALLTPPASALVARLGPERAVLIAVAGVVAGQAVRSAGTVPAALAGTALLGAGITIGNVAVPVVIARDFLSRSAAVTGAYSATMNVGSALTTTLTVPLAAQWGWQWALAGWGVLAVVALVVWGRASRGVAPPATAAAPGPARAAHGGSARLGRPMALLTALLCVAFAGQASSYYAMTAWLPEILHARLGLGAGAAGSLAAPFQLCAVAGSLGVPLTLSRRVPVRWVSLAVTGMWLALPAGMLLAPAAALAWIALAGVAQGGNFTVIFTLIAQRAPSVAAARRASAVVQTLGYACAAAAPTVLGAMHATTGGWTMPLVGVLALLGIMGGAMAVATRPGR
;
A
#
# COMPACT_ATOMS: atom_id res chain seq x y z
N VAL A 1 -23.83 30.34 1.58
CA VAL A 1 -24.19 28.91 1.49
C VAL A 1 -24.28 28.63 0.00
N GLY A 2 -23.13 28.32 -0.67
CA GLY A 2 -23.11 27.91 -2.07
C GLY A 2 -23.71 26.52 -2.20
N ASN A 3 -24.67 26.36 -3.09
CA ASN A 3 -25.20 25.07 -3.49
C ASN A 3 -24.07 24.21 -4.08
N ALA A 4 -23.46 23.34 -3.26
CA ALA A 4 -22.58 22.32 -3.74
C ALA A 4 -23.41 21.35 -4.59
N ILE A 5 -23.19 21.37 -5.89
CA ILE A 5 -23.76 20.38 -6.82
C ILE A 5 -23.33 19.00 -6.28
N PRO A 6 -24.27 18.06 -6.06
CA PRO A 6 -23.88 16.73 -5.58
C PRO A 6 -22.88 16.13 -6.57
N PRO A 7 -21.77 15.55 -6.08
CA PRO A 7 -20.75 14.99 -6.95
C PRO A 7 -21.40 13.98 -7.88
N SER A 8 -21.21 14.15 -9.18
CA SER A 8 -21.80 13.28 -10.19
C SER A 8 -21.29 11.85 -9.99
N GLY A 9 -22.13 10.86 -10.29
CA GLY A 9 -21.67 9.45 -10.30
C GLY A 9 -20.43 9.26 -11.18
N PHE A 10 -20.25 10.14 -12.18
CA PHE A 10 -19.09 10.18 -13.05
C PHE A 10 -17.79 10.51 -12.32
N LEU A 11 -17.79 11.43 -11.33
CA LEU A 11 -16.61 11.73 -10.52
C LEU A 11 -16.23 10.52 -9.65
N LEU A 12 -17.21 9.78 -9.12
CA LEU A 12 -16.95 8.55 -8.37
C LEU A 12 -16.28 7.49 -9.25
N VAL A 13 -16.81 7.26 -10.47
CA VAL A 13 -16.20 6.32 -11.42
C VAL A 13 -14.78 6.74 -11.76
N ALA A 14 -14.54 8.02 -12.03
CA ALA A 14 -13.21 8.56 -12.31
C ALA A 14 -12.25 8.30 -11.13
N LEU A 15 -12.70 8.53 -9.88
CA LEU A 15 -11.93 8.29 -8.67
C LEU A 15 -11.60 6.81 -8.50
N LEU A 16 -12.54 5.90 -8.75
CA LEU A 16 -12.30 4.46 -8.66
C LEU A 16 -11.33 3.96 -9.75
N LEU A 17 -11.40 4.51 -10.98
CA LEU A 17 -10.41 4.21 -12.01
C LEU A 17 -9.01 4.69 -11.60
N VAL A 18 -8.89 5.85 -10.98
CA VAL A 18 -7.62 6.31 -10.41
C VAL A 18 -7.16 5.35 -9.31
N ALA A 19 -8.04 4.97 -8.39
CA ALA A 19 -7.73 4.06 -7.28
C ALA A 19 -7.13 2.73 -7.76
N LEU A 20 -7.70 2.14 -8.80
CA LEU A 20 -7.20 0.91 -9.41
C LEU A 20 -5.73 1.04 -9.82
N ASN A 21 -5.34 2.20 -10.35
CA ASN A 21 -3.99 2.48 -10.83
C ASN A 21 -2.99 2.88 -9.73
N LEU A 22 -3.44 3.15 -8.52
CA LEU A 22 -2.53 3.48 -7.41
C LEU A 22 -1.89 2.24 -6.75
N ARG A 23 -2.32 1.04 -7.10
CA ARG A 23 -1.76 -0.20 -6.53
C ARG A 23 -1.43 -1.25 -7.58
N ALA A 24 -2.23 -1.39 -8.63
CA ALA A 24 -2.03 -2.36 -9.71
C ALA A 24 -0.60 -2.36 -10.30
N PRO A 25 0.03 -1.21 -10.59
CA PRO A 25 1.39 -1.19 -11.13
C PRO A 25 2.47 -1.77 -10.20
N LEU A 26 2.23 -1.75 -8.89
CA LEU A 26 3.15 -2.32 -7.89
C LEU A 26 3.07 -3.84 -7.89
N THR A 27 1.87 -4.39 -8.00
CA THR A 27 1.60 -5.83 -7.90
C THR A 27 1.65 -6.56 -9.23
N SER A 28 1.82 -5.85 -10.34
CA SER A 28 2.04 -6.45 -11.67
C SER A 28 3.44 -7.04 -11.86
N LEU A 29 4.45 -6.49 -11.19
CA LEU A 29 5.84 -6.93 -11.34
C LEU A 29 6.16 -8.26 -10.64
N PRO A 30 5.78 -8.51 -9.37
CA PRO A 30 6.15 -9.71 -8.63
C PRO A 30 5.89 -11.04 -9.37
N PRO A 31 4.75 -11.26 -10.05
CA PRO A 31 4.48 -12.53 -10.73
C PRO A 31 5.41 -12.82 -11.91
N VAL A 32 6.05 -11.79 -12.48
CA VAL A 32 6.97 -11.90 -13.63
C VAL A 32 8.40 -11.50 -13.27
N VAL A 33 8.69 -11.29 -11.98
CA VAL A 33 10.01 -10.82 -11.52
C VAL A 33 11.14 -11.77 -11.96
N GLY A 34 10.89 -13.08 -11.98
CA GLY A 34 11.87 -14.06 -12.48
C GLY A 34 12.19 -13.87 -13.96
N GLN A 35 11.18 -13.64 -14.81
CA GLN A 35 11.37 -13.37 -16.25
C GLN A 35 12.13 -12.05 -16.46
N VAL A 36 11.78 -11.00 -15.72
CA VAL A 36 12.47 -9.69 -15.77
C VAL A 36 13.93 -9.84 -15.32
N SER A 37 14.17 -10.58 -14.23
CA SER A 37 15.52 -10.81 -13.71
C SER A 37 16.37 -11.59 -14.68
N ALA A 38 15.84 -12.63 -15.29
CA ALA A 38 16.57 -13.40 -16.32
C ALA A 38 16.87 -12.56 -17.56
N ALA A 39 15.90 -11.77 -18.03
CA ALA A 39 16.08 -10.92 -19.22
C ALA A 39 17.05 -9.76 -19.01
N LEU A 40 17.13 -9.19 -17.81
CA LEU A 40 17.97 -8.05 -17.47
C LEU A 40 19.26 -8.44 -16.73
N GLY A 41 19.47 -9.70 -16.42
CA GLY A 41 20.62 -10.19 -15.65
C GLY A 41 20.64 -9.69 -14.20
N LEU A 42 19.47 -9.54 -13.55
CA LEU A 42 19.37 -9.01 -12.19
C LEU A 42 19.65 -10.08 -11.13
N THR A 43 20.37 -9.69 -10.09
CA THR A 43 20.41 -10.48 -8.84
C THR A 43 19.08 -10.40 -8.09
N PRO A 44 18.77 -11.36 -7.19
CA PRO A 44 17.56 -11.29 -6.36
C PRO A 44 17.46 -10.01 -5.54
N ALA A 45 18.58 -9.48 -5.05
CA ALA A 45 18.62 -8.19 -4.35
C ALA A 45 18.24 -7.01 -5.25
N GLN A 46 18.76 -6.99 -6.50
CA GLN A 46 18.40 -5.97 -7.49
C GLN A 46 16.94 -6.08 -7.94
N ALA A 47 16.41 -7.30 -8.10
CA ALA A 47 15.00 -7.53 -8.35
C ALA A 47 14.12 -6.98 -7.19
N GLY A 48 14.58 -7.16 -5.95
CA GLY A 48 13.96 -6.55 -4.77
C GLY A 48 13.94 -5.02 -4.81
N LEU A 49 14.97 -4.37 -5.39
CA LEU A 49 14.97 -2.92 -5.56
C LEU A 49 13.82 -2.41 -6.44
N LEU A 50 13.41 -3.15 -7.47
CA LEU A 50 12.29 -2.78 -8.32
C LEU A 50 10.96 -2.71 -7.55
N THR A 51 10.83 -3.46 -6.45
CA THR A 51 9.66 -3.41 -5.57
C THR A 51 9.85 -2.46 -4.38
N SER A 52 11.10 -2.21 -3.96
CA SER A 52 11.45 -1.31 -2.87
C SER A 52 11.38 0.18 -3.25
N VAL A 53 11.77 0.52 -4.47
CA VAL A 53 11.84 1.92 -4.93
C VAL A 53 10.48 2.65 -4.80
N PRO A 54 9.32 2.10 -5.15
CA PRO A 54 8.05 2.79 -4.96
C PRO A 54 7.73 3.05 -3.48
N VAL A 55 8.10 2.11 -2.60
CA VAL A 55 7.88 2.27 -1.15
C VAL A 55 8.79 3.35 -0.58
N LEU A 56 10.01 3.44 -1.09
CA LEU A 56 10.92 4.54 -0.77
C LEU A 56 10.36 5.89 -1.25
N CYS A 57 9.72 5.92 -2.42
CA CYS A 57 9.01 7.10 -2.89
C CYS A 57 7.90 7.51 -1.91
N PHE A 58 7.14 6.56 -1.33
CA PHE A 58 6.13 6.87 -0.32
C PHE A 58 6.74 7.52 0.93
N ALA A 59 7.89 7.03 1.40
CA ALA A 59 8.57 7.60 2.55
C ALA A 59 9.12 9.02 2.28
N LEU A 60 9.77 9.22 1.14
CA LEU A 60 10.50 10.45 0.84
C LEU A 60 9.65 11.53 0.16
N LEU A 61 8.72 11.12 -0.72
CA LEU A 61 7.98 12.06 -1.57
C LEU A 61 6.62 12.46 -1.01
N THR A 62 6.15 11.89 0.11
CA THR A 62 4.87 12.32 0.73
C THR A 62 4.87 13.81 1.11
N PRO A 63 5.91 14.39 1.74
CA PRO A 63 5.92 15.83 2.04
C PRO A 63 5.88 16.71 0.77
N PRO A 64 6.73 16.53 -0.25
CA PRO A 64 6.64 17.32 -1.48
C PRO A 64 5.35 17.06 -2.27
N ALA A 65 4.78 15.84 -2.25
CA ALA A 65 3.48 15.55 -2.85
C ALA A 65 2.36 16.35 -2.15
N SER A 66 2.38 16.44 -0.83
CA SER A 66 1.44 17.27 -0.06
C SER A 66 1.56 18.74 -0.43
N ALA A 67 2.78 19.27 -0.58
CA ALA A 67 3.01 20.64 -1.03
C ALA A 67 2.52 20.87 -2.47
N LEU A 68 2.69 19.88 -3.35
CA LEU A 68 2.18 19.93 -4.73
C LEU A 68 0.65 20.00 -4.75
N VAL A 69 -0.02 19.14 -3.98
CA VAL A 69 -1.49 19.14 -3.84
C VAL A 69 -1.99 20.49 -3.30
N ALA A 70 -1.29 21.04 -2.31
CA ALA A 70 -1.64 22.34 -1.75
C ALA A 70 -1.50 23.51 -2.75
N ARG A 71 -0.51 23.44 -3.64
CA ARG A 71 -0.24 24.52 -4.63
C ARG A 71 -1.10 24.42 -5.88
N LEU A 72 -1.27 23.22 -6.42
CA LEU A 72 -1.94 23.02 -7.73
C LEU A 72 -3.41 22.64 -7.59
N GLY A 73 -3.86 22.30 -6.38
CA GLY A 73 -5.16 21.69 -6.14
C GLY A 73 -5.15 20.16 -6.38
N PRO A 74 -6.10 19.44 -5.75
CA PRO A 74 -6.12 17.98 -5.79
C PRO A 74 -6.42 17.44 -7.20
N GLU A 75 -7.21 18.12 -8.03
CA GLU A 75 -7.56 17.67 -9.39
C GLU A 75 -6.34 17.59 -10.30
N ARG A 76 -5.54 18.67 -10.33
CA ARG A 76 -4.31 18.70 -11.13
C ARG A 76 -3.26 17.76 -10.57
N ALA A 77 -3.20 17.62 -9.26
CA ALA A 77 -2.30 16.66 -8.61
C ALA A 77 -2.63 15.22 -9.01
N VAL A 78 -3.92 14.84 -9.09
CA VAL A 78 -4.34 13.51 -9.57
C VAL A 78 -3.99 13.34 -11.06
N LEU A 79 -4.15 14.35 -11.91
CA LEU A 79 -3.72 14.27 -13.31
C LEU A 79 -2.22 13.99 -13.41
N ILE A 80 -1.40 14.73 -12.67
CA ILE A 80 0.06 14.52 -12.62
C ILE A 80 0.39 13.12 -12.09
N ALA A 81 -0.31 12.67 -11.05
CA ALA A 81 -0.15 11.35 -10.47
C ALA A 81 -0.37 10.24 -11.52
N VAL A 82 -1.51 10.27 -12.20
CA VAL A 82 -1.87 9.24 -13.19
C VAL A 82 -0.99 9.34 -14.44
N ALA A 83 -0.65 10.55 -14.91
CA ALA A 83 0.31 10.74 -15.99
C ALA A 83 1.70 10.17 -15.63
N GLY A 84 2.16 10.38 -14.39
CA GLY A 84 3.38 9.78 -13.86
C GLY A 84 3.33 8.24 -13.84
N VAL A 85 2.17 7.66 -13.50
CA VAL A 85 1.97 6.21 -13.57
C VAL A 85 2.03 5.71 -15.02
N VAL A 86 1.37 6.37 -15.98
CA VAL A 86 1.43 6.02 -17.42
C VAL A 86 2.87 6.04 -17.92
N ALA A 87 3.55 7.16 -17.72
CA ALA A 87 4.94 7.35 -18.16
C ALA A 87 5.88 6.34 -17.47
N GLY A 88 5.69 6.14 -16.17
CA GLY A 88 6.49 5.20 -15.38
C GLY A 88 6.34 3.76 -15.87
N GLN A 89 5.12 3.32 -16.23
CA GLN A 89 4.91 1.99 -16.78
C GLN A 89 5.57 1.81 -18.15
N ALA A 90 5.46 2.81 -19.03
CA ALA A 90 6.11 2.78 -20.34
C ALA A 90 7.64 2.72 -20.21
N VAL A 91 8.23 3.60 -19.40
CA VAL A 91 9.69 3.65 -19.18
C VAL A 91 10.19 2.36 -18.50
N ARG A 92 9.48 1.83 -17.48
CA ARG A 92 9.85 0.60 -16.79
C ARG A 92 9.94 -0.59 -17.73
N SER A 93 9.14 -0.61 -18.76
CA SER A 93 9.02 -1.72 -19.72
C SER A 93 9.98 -1.61 -20.91
N ALA A 94 10.88 -0.63 -20.96
CA ALA A 94 11.80 -0.39 -22.08
C ALA A 94 12.96 -1.40 -22.21
N GLY A 95 13.05 -2.41 -21.32
CA GLY A 95 13.97 -3.54 -21.48
C GLY A 95 15.42 -3.28 -21.05
N THR A 96 15.69 -2.24 -20.27
CA THR A 96 17.03 -1.98 -19.69
C THR A 96 16.95 -1.76 -18.19
N VAL A 97 18.02 -2.08 -17.46
CA VAL A 97 18.07 -1.90 -15.99
C VAL A 97 17.84 -0.44 -15.57
N PRO A 98 18.51 0.56 -16.17
CA PRO A 98 18.27 1.96 -15.83
C PRO A 98 16.81 2.39 -16.07
N ALA A 99 16.21 1.96 -17.19
CA ALA A 99 14.83 2.27 -17.52
C ALA A 99 13.86 1.59 -16.55
N ALA A 100 14.10 0.33 -16.18
CA ALA A 100 13.30 -0.38 -15.20
C ALA A 100 13.26 0.34 -13.84
N LEU A 101 14.42 0.80 -13.35
CA LEU A 101 14.53 1.54 -12.09
C LEU A 101 13.93 2.95 -12.20
N ALA A 102 14.26 3.70 -13.25
CA ALA A 102 13.75 5.06 -13.46
C ALA A 102 12.21 5.06 -13.64
N GLY A 103 11.68 4.14 -14.44
CA GLY A 103 10.24 3.97 -14.63
C GLY A 103 9.54 3.58 -13.33
N THR A 104 10.16 2.70 -12.54
CA THR A 104 9.65 2.30 -11.22
C THR A 104 9.64 3.48 -10.23
N ALA A 105 10.67 4.33 -10.24
CA ALA A 105 10.70 5.54 -9.43
C ALA A 105 9.62 6.54 -9.87
N LEU A 106 9.46 6.72 -11.17
CA LEU A 106 8.46 7.64 -11.74
C LEU A 106 7.03 7.21 -11.40
N LEU A 107 6.71 5.92 -11.56
CA LEU A 107 5.39 5.41 -11.14
C LEU A 107 5.20 5.48 -9.61
N GLY A 108 6.25 5.22 -8.83
CA GLY A 108 6.21 5.35 -7.37
C GLY A 108 5.94 6.80 -6.92
N ALA A 109 6.55 7.78 -7.58
CA ALA A 109 6.27 9.20 -7.36
C ALA A 109 4.82 9.56 -7.73
N GLY A 110 4.33 9.09 -8.88
CA GLY A 110 2.95 9.27 -9.30
C GLY A 110 1.96 8.70 -8.29
N ILE A 111 2.18 7.45 -7.85
CA ILE A 111 1.32 6.79 -6.84
C ILE A 111 1.35 7.55 -5.51
N THR A 112 2.52 8.07 -5.09
CA THR A 112 2.64 8.87 -3.87
C THR A 112 1.76 10.13 -3.94
N ILE A 113 1.81 10.86 -5.06
CA ILE A 113 0.97 12.04 -5.29
C ILE A 113 -0.51 11.66 -5.24
N GLY A 114 -0.90 10.55 -5.90
CA GLY A 114 -2.27 10.05 -5.92
C GLY A 114 -2.79 9.68 -4.53
N ASN A 115 -1.98 8.99 -3.73
CA ASN A 115 -2.31 8.60 -2.35
C ASN A 115 -2.52 9.81 -1.42
N VAL A 116 -1.90 10.95 -1.72
CA VAL A 116 -2.11 12.21 -0.98
C VAL A 116 -3.33 12.95 -1.52
N ALA A 117 -3.50 13.01 -2.85
CA ALA A 117 -4.53 13.84 -3.49
C ALA A 117 -5.94 13.25 -3.39
N VAL A 118 -6.09 11.92 -3.61
CA VAL A 118 -7.41 11.26 -3.64
C VAL A 118 -8.18 11.37 -2.32
N PRO A 119 -7.58 11.15 -1.13
CA PRO A 119 -8.28 11.38 0.13
C PRO A 119 -8.77 12.82 0.33
N VAL A 120 -8.07 13.82 -0.23
CA VAL A 120 -8.50 15.23 -0.19
C VAL A 120 -9.76 15.42 -1.04
N VAL A 121 -9.82 14.82 -2.23
CA VAL A 121 -11.03 14.82 -3.09
C VAL A 121 -12.20 14.14 -2.36
N ILE A 122 -11.97 12.99 -1.76
CA ILE A 122 -13.01 12.25 -1.03
C ILE A 122 -13.57 13.10 0.12
N ALA A 123 -12.69 13.71 0.91
CA ALA A 123 -13.10 14.52 2.06
C ALA A 123 -13.87 15.79 1.66
N ARG A 124 -13.54 16.38 0.51
CA ARG A 124 -14.19 17.59 0.00
C ARG A 124 -15.52 17.29 -0.71
N ASP A 125 -15.51 16.34 -1.65
CA ASP A 125 -16.60 16.18 -2.60
C ASP A 125 -17.61 15.09 -2.17
N PHE A 126 -17.22 14.20 -1.27
CA PHE A 126 -18.06 13.10 -0.79
C PHE A 126 -18.28 13.13 0.73
N LEU A 127 -18.32 14.32 1.34
CA LEU A 127 -18.35 14.50 2.79
C LEU A 127 -19.42 13.63 3.49
N SER A 128 -20.65 13.60 2.97
CA SER A 128 -21.78 12.82 3.54
C SER A 128 -21.63 11.31 3.35
N ARG A 129 -20.78 10.84 2.44
CA ARG A 129 -20.56 9.44 2.08
C ARG A 129 -19.07 9.07 2.11
N SER A 130 -18.24 9.87 2.76
CA SER A 130 -16.79 9.73 2.76
C SER A 130 -16.33 8.34 3.21
N ALA A 131 -16.94 7.76 4.23
CA ALA A 131 -16.63 6.41 4.70
C ALA A 131 -16.89 5.34 3.62
N ALA A 132 -18.04 5.40 2.95
CA ALA A 132 -18.39 4.46 1.88
C ALA A 132 -17.49 4.61 0.67
N VAL A 133 -17.18 5.85 0.26
CA VAL A 133 -16.28 6.14 -0.88
C VAL A 133 -14.84 5.73 -0.56
N THR A 134 -14.36 5.95 0.67
CA THR A 134 -13.04 5.47 1.12
C THR A 134 -12.97 3.94 1.12
N GLY A 135 -14.04 3.28 1.55
CA GLY A 135 -14.15 1.82 1.47
C GLY A 135 -14.10 1.32 0.02
N ALA A 136 -14.88 1.93 -0.88
CA ALA A 136 -14.87 1.61 -2.31
C ALA A 136 -13.50 1.87 -2.95
N TYR A 137 -12.85 2.99 -2.62
CA TYR A 137 -11.49 3.33 -3.03
C TYR A 137 -10.49 2.23 -2.63
N SER A 138 -10.48 1.83 -1.35
CA SER A 138 -9.58 0.78 -0.86
C SER A 138 -9.88 -0.58 -1.48
N ALA A 139 -11.15 -0.93 -1.64
CA ALA A 139 -11.56 -2.16 -2.31
C ALA A 139 -11.10 -2.20 -3.77
N THR A 140 -11.25 -1.11 -4.51
CA THR A 140 -10.84 -1.00 -5.91
C THR A 140 -9.31 -1.10 -6.07
N MET A 141 -8.54 -0.53 -5.14
CA MET A 141 -7.08 -0.71 -5.10
C MET A 141 -6.71 -2.20 -4.95
N ASN A 142 -7.39 -2.93 -4.07
CA ASN A 142 -7.13 -4.35 -3.86
C ASN A 142 -7.58 -5.21 -5.06
N VAL A 143 -8.71 -4.87 -5.70
CA VAL A 143 -9.15 -5.50 -6.95
C VAL A 143 -8.11 -5.30 -8.05
N GLY A 144 -7.60 -4.08 -8.23
CA GLY A 144 -6.50 -3.79 -9.16
C GLY A 144 -5.26 -4.65 -8.90
N SER A 145 -4.87 -4.77 -7.63
CA SER A 145 -3.76 -5.63 -7.22
C SER A 145 -3.99 -7.10 -7.58
N ALA A 146 -5.17 -7.63 -7.28
CA ALA A 146 -5.51 -9.02 -7.57
C ALA A 146 -5.52 -9.29 -9.08
N LEU A 147 -6.11 -8.41 -9.87
CA LEU A 147 -6.13 -8.50 -11.34
C LEU A 147 -4.72 -8.59 -11.91
N THR A 148 -3.83 -7.68 -11.49
CA THR A 148 -2.47 -7.68 -12.02
C THR A 148 -1.66 -8.86 -11.52
N THR A 149 -1.81 -9.27 -10.26
CA THR A 149 -1.12 -10.46 -9.73
C THR A 149 -1.53 -11.74 -10.47
N THR A 150 -2.79 -11.85 -10.87
CA THR A 150 -3.32 -13.04 -11.57
C THR A 150 -3.01 -13.01 -13.06
N LEU A 151 -3.23 -11.88 -13.74
CA LEU A 151 -3.25 -11.82 -15.20
C LEU A 151 -1.91 -11.45 -15.83
N THR A 152 -0.93 -10.92 -15.07
CA THR A 152 0.33 -10.49 -15.69
C THR A 152 1.11 -11.66 -16.29
N VAL A 153 1.11 -12.85 -15.67
CA VAL A 153 1.83 -14.01 -16.20
C VAL A 153 1.23 -14.51 -17.51
N PRO A 154 -0.11 -14.76 -17.65
CA PRO A 154 -0.70 -15.13 -18.93
C PRO A 154 -0.41 -14.10 -20.04
N LEU A 155 -0.48 -12.80 -19.71
CA LEU A 155 -0.16 -11.75 -20.67
C LEU A 155 1.32 -11.78 -21.07
N ALA A 156 2.22 -12.00 -20.12
CA ALA A 156 3.66 -12.10 -20.37
C ALA A 156 4.02 -13.34 -21.21
N ALA A 157 3.29 -14.44 -21.04
CA ALA A 157 3.48 -15.64 -21.84
C ALA A 157 3.10 -15.44 -23.33
N GLN A 158 2.13 -14.56 -23.62
CA GLN A 158 1.68 -14.29 -24.98
C GLN A 158 2.49 -13.17 -25.66
N TRP A 159 2.80 -12.09 -24.95
CA TRP A 159 3.36 -10.87 -25.52
C TRP A 159 4.73 -10.46 -24.97
N GLY A 160 5.30 -11.27 -24.07
CA GLY A 160 6.51 -10.92 -23.34
C GLY A 160 6.24 -10.00 -22.14
N TRP A 161 7.16 -10.00 -21.19
CA TRP A 161 7.01 -9.27 -19.92
C TRP A 161 6.93 -7.74 -20.11
N GLN A 162 7.61 -7.19 -21.13
CA GLN A 162 7.58 -5.75 -21.43
C GLN A 162 6.16 -5.30 -21.76
N TRP A 163 5.51 -5.98 -22.69
CA TRP A 163 4.15 -5.65 -23.12
C TRP A 163 3.12 -5.98 -22.05
N ALA A 164 3.31 -7.03 -21.27
CA ALA A 164 2.43 -7.35 -20.15
C ALA A 164 2.46 -6.24 -19.07
N LEU A 165 3.64 -5.72 -18.74
CA LEU A 165 3.77 -4.62 -17.78
C LEU A 165 3.30 -3.27 -18.36
N ALA A 166 3.66 -2.94 -19.61
CA ALA A 166 3.22 -1.71 -20.27
C ALA A 166 1.72 -1.69 -20.53
N GLY A 167 1.12 -2.86 -20.83
CA GLY A 167 -0.30 -3.02 -21.14
C GLY A 167 -1.22 -2.58 -20.00
N TRP A 168 -0.80 -2.75 -18.75
CA TRP A 168 -1.52 -2.18 -17.61
C TRP A 168 -1.60 -0.66 -17.64
N GLY A 169 -0.72 0.01 -18.40
CA GLY A 169 -0.76 1.44 -18.65
C GLY A 169 -2.04 1.89 -19.36
N VAL A 170 -2.71 1.02 -20.13
CA VAL A 170 -3.99 1.31 -20.76
C VAL A 170 -5.05 1.71 -19.72
N LEU A 171 -5.10 1.01 -18.57
CA LEU A 171 -6.00 1.37 -17.48
C LEU A 171 -5.67 2.75 -16.89
N ALA A 172 -4.38 3.10 -16.84
CA ALA A 172 -3.96 4.41 -16.37
C ALA A 172 -4.29 5.51 -17.41
N VAL A 173 -4.16 5.24 -18.70
CA VAL A 173 -4.59 6.16 -19.76
C VAL A 173 -6.10 6.39 -19.70
N VAL A 174 -6.90 5.33 -19.53
CA VAL A 174 -8.36 5.45 -19.35
C VAL A 174 -8.68 6.30 -18.12
N ALA A 175 -8.02 6.02 -16.99
CA ALA A 175 -8.20 6.81 -15.77
C ALA A 175 -7.81 8.29 -15.97
N LEU A 176 -6.72 8.56 -16.69
CA LEU A 176 -6.26 9.92 -17.01
C LEU A 176 -7.29 10.69 -17.83
N VAL A 177 -7.84 10.05 -18.87
CA VAL A 177 -8.83 10.66 -19.76
C VAL A 177 -10.15 10.90 -19.02
N VAL A 178 -10.63 9.90 -18.28
CA VAL A 178 -11.90 10.00 -17.54
C VAL A 178 -11.78 11.02 -16.41
N TRP A 179 -10.68 11.01 -15.66
CA TRP A 179 -10.42 12.03 -14.63
C TRP A 179 -10.29 13.43 -15.22
N GLY A 180 -9.57 13.58 -16.33
CA GLY A 180 -9.42 14.85 -17.02
C GLY A 180 -10.76 15.43 -17.50
N ARG A 181 -11.73 14.58 -17.86
CA ARG A 181 -13.10 15.01 -18.17
C ARG A 181 -13.91 15.32 -16.91
N ALA A 182 -13.82 14.49 -15.88
CA ALA A 182 -14.56 14.67 -14.65
C ALA A 182 -14.15 15.92 -13.86
N SER A 183 -12.87 16.30 -13.96
CA SER A 183 -12.32 17.48 -13.29
C SER A 183 -12.47 18.79 -14.08
N ARG A 184 -12.94 18.76 -15.35
CA ARG A 184 -13.26 19.95 -16.14
C ARG A 184 -14.48 20.64 -15.57
N GLY A 185 -14.32 21.86 -15.10
CA GLY A 185 -15.40 22.66 -14.51
C GLY A 185 -15.40 22.71 -12.99
N VAL A 186 -14.55 21.98 -12.32
CA VAL A 186 -14.21 22.25 -10.92
C VAL A 186 -13.27 23.44 -10.96
N ALA A 187 -13.80 24.66 -10.72
CA ALA A 187 -12.98 25.85 -10.60
C ALA A 187 -11.90 25.58 -9.54
N PRO A 188 -10.63 25.97 -9.78
CA PRO A 188 -9.64 25.97 -8.72
C PRO A 188 -10.28 26.69 -7.53
N PRO A 189 -10.26 26.16 -6.32
CA PRO A 189 -10.77 26.90 -5.19
C PRO A 189 -10.02 28.24 -5.21
N ALA A 190 -10.77 29.35 -5.40
CA ALA A 190 -10.23 30.67 -5.18
C ALA A 190 -9.63 30.61 -3.77
N THR A 191 -8.32 30.55 -3.69
CA THR A 191 -7.50 30.62 -2.47
C THR A 191 -8.26 30.45 -1.14
N ALA A 192 -9.25 29.53 -1.13
CA ALA A 192 -9.68 28.96 0.13
C ALA A 192 -8.44 28.26 0.62
N ALA A 193 -7.79 28.88 1.59
CA ALA A 193 -6.66 28.33 2.28
C ALA A 193 -6.88 26.82 2.39
N ALA A 194 -6.23 26.03 1.50
CA ALA A 194 -5.91 24.67 1.84
C ALA A 194 -5.55 24.80 3.31
N PRO A 195 -6.00 23.89 4.23
CA PRO A 195 -5.42 23.91 5.55
C PRO A 195 -3.94 23.86 5.24
N GLY A 196 -3.35 25.04 5.16
CA GLY A 196 -2.07 25.34 4.54
C GLY A 196 -1.11 24.42 5.20
N PRO A 197 0.02 23.99 4.65
CA PRO A 197 1.02 23.29 5.40
C PRO A 197 0.97 24.05 6.69
N ALA A 198 0.16 23.44 7.64
CA ALA A 198 -0.41 24.21 8.72
C ALA A 198 0.74 25.04 9.16
N ARG A 199 0.67 26.30 8.81
CA ARG A 199 1.65 27.34 9.07
C ARG A 199 2.43 26.75 10.20
N ALA A 200 3.65 26.25 9.90
CA ALA A 200 4.41 25.57 10.91
C ALA A 200 4.20 26.48 12.05
N ALA A 201 3.20 26.13 12.83
CA ALA A 201 2.76 27.02 13.87
C ALA A 201 4.01 27.04 14.71
N HIS A 202 4.73 28.15 14.57
CA HIS A 202 5.64 28.65 15.57
C HIS A 202 4.77 28.98 16.78
N GLY A 203 3.89 28.08 17.07
CA GLY A 203 3.03 27.94 18.21
C GLY A 203 3.45 26.65 18.88
N GLY A 204 4.41 26.77 19.77
CA GLY A 204 4.87 25.85 20.76
C GLY A 204 5.08 24.41 20.26
N SER A 205 6.27 23.88 20.32
CA SER A 205 6.59 22.45 20.34
C SER A 205 5.88 21.80 21.55
N ALA A 206 4.56 21.64 21.47
CA ALA A 206 3.85 20.80 22.41
C ALA A 206 4.37 19.39 22.15
N ARG A 207 5.44 19.05 22.89
CA ARG A 207 6.00 17.69 22.93
C ARG A 207 4.83 16.76 23.19
N LEU A 208 4.72 15.69 22.41
CA LEU A 208 3.78 14.61 22.72
C LEU A 208 4.03 14.24 24.18
N GLY A 209 3.01 14.29 25.02
CA GLY A 209 3.15 13.88 26.43
C GLY A 209 3.73 12.45 26.46
N ARG A 210 4.49 12.13 27.51
CA ARG A 210 5.16 10.82 27.65
C ARG A 210 4.29 9.62 27.24
N PRO A 211 3.00 9.51 27.65
CA PRO A 211 2.14 8.40 27.25
C PRO A 211 1.90 8.32 25.72
N MET A 212 1.67 9.47 25.08
CA MET A 212 1.45 9.52 23.64
C MET A 212 2.73 9.29 22.83
N ALA A 213 3.87 9.73 23.34
CA ALA A 213 5.18 9.45 22.73
C ALA A 213 5.51 7.96 22.76
N LEU A 214 5.27 7.28 23.88
CA LEU A 214 5.46 5.84 24.01
C LEU A 214 4.52 5.07 23.06
N LEU A 215 3.23 5.44 23.05
CA LEU A 215 2.27 4.84 22.12
C LEU A 215 2.72 5.04 20.66
N THR A 216 3.14 6.24 20.29
CA THR A 216 3.63 6.53 18.94
C THR A 216 4.84 5.67 18.60
N ALA A 217 5.81 5.52 19.52
CA ALA A 217 6.97 4.66 19.30
C ALA A 217 6.59 3.18 19.11
N LEU A 218 5.70 2.65 19.94
CA LEU A 218 5.18 1.28 19.78
C LEU A 218 4.46 1.11 18.43
N LEU A 219 3.67 2.08 18.01
CA LEU A 219 2.96 2.04 16.73
C LEU A 219 3.92 2.25 15.54
N CYS A 220 5.05 2.94 15.70
CA CYS A 220 6.11 2.96 14.68
C CYS A 220 6.69 1.56 14.46
N VAL A 221 7.01 0.85 15.55
CA VAL A 221 7.49 -0.54 15.44
C VAL A 221 6.43 -1.45 14.83
N ALA A 222 5.17 -1.32 15.27
CA ALA A 222 4.07 -2.10 14.76
C ALA A 222 3.83 -1.85 13.26
N PHE A 223 3.82 -0.59 12.84
CA PHE A 223 3.60 -0.24 11.44
C PHE A 223 4.82 -0.57 10.56
N ALA A 224 6.03 -0.43 11.08
CA ALA A 224 7.24 -0.89 10.38
C ALA A 224 7.18 -2.41 10.12
N GLY A 225 6.82 -3.21 11.13
CA GLY A 225 6.62 -4.65 10.97
C GLY A 225 5.50 -4.99 9.98
N GLN A 226 4.36 -4.32 10.10
CA GLN A 226 3.22 -4.48 9.18
C GLN A 226 3.59 -4.14 7.74
N ALA A 227 4.15 -2.97 7.49
CA ALA A 227 4.45 -2.50 6.16
C ALA A 227 5.60 -3.30 5.52
N SER A 228 6.66 -3.60 6.29
CA SER A 228 7.79 -4.39 5.80
C SER A 228 7.36 -5.81 5.42
N SER A 229 6.60 -6.49 6.27
CA SER A 229 6.09 -7.84 5.94
C SER A 229 5.12 -7.81 4.76
N TYR A 230 4.27 -6.80 4.66
CA TYR A 230 3.34 -6.63 3.54
C TYR A 230 4.07 -6.48 2.20
N TYR A 231 5.02 -5.53 2.10
CA TYR A 231 5.73 -5.29 0.85
C TYR A 231 6.68 -6.42 0.50
N ALA A 232 7.33 -7.04 1.48
CA ALA A 232 8.16 -8.21 1.28
C ALA A 232 7.36 -9.40 0.76
N MET A 233 6.23 -9.72 1.38
CA MET A 233 5.36 -10.81 0.92
C MET A 233 4.70 -10.48 -0.43
N THR A 234 4.26 -9.25 -0.67
CA THR A 234 3.74 -8.83 -1.96
C THR A 234 4.76 -9.02 -3.07
N ALA A 235 6.04 -8.73 -2.80
CA ALA A 235 7.12 -8.87 -3.78
C ALA A 235 7.47 -10.33 -4.08
N TRP A 236 7.51 -11.18 -3.07
CA TRP A 236 8.11 -12.51 -3.20
C TRP A 236 7.13 -13.68 -3.07
N LEU A 237 5.87 -13.44 -2.68
CA LEU A 237 4.90 -14.51 -2.48
C LEU A 237 4.72 -15.41 -3.71
N PRO A 238 4.57 -14.89 -4.95
CA PRO A 238 4.47 -15.75 -6.13
C PRO A 238 5.71 -16.65 -6.31
N GLU A 239 6.90 -16.12 -6.08
CA GLU A 239 8.16 -16.86 -6.20
C GLU A 239 8.30 -17.92 -5.07
N ILE A 240 7.90 -17.58 -3.86
CA ILE A 240 7.84 -18.52 -2.73
C ILE A 240 6.90 -19.69 -3.04
N LEU A 241 5.73 -19.40 -3.64
CA LEU A 241 4.75 -20.43 -4.03
C LEU A 241 5.27 -21.29 -5.17
N HIS A 242 5.93 -20.69 -6.16
CA HIS A 242 6.60 -21.42 -7.24
C HIS A 242 7.64 -22.39 -6.66
N ALA A 243 8.55 -21.90 -5.82
CA ALA A 243 9.65 -22.70 -5.27
C ALA A 243 9.19 -23.77 -4.26
N ARG A 244 8.17 -23.47 -3.42
CA ARG A 244 7.73 -24.38 -2.35
C ARG A 244 6.72 -25.44 -2.79
N LEU A 245 5.90 -25.12 -3.80
CA LEU A 245 4.81 -25.99 -4.27
C LEU A 245 5.05 -26.54 -5.67
N GLY A 246 6.14 -26.16 -6.34
CA GLY A 246 6.41 -26.56 -7.72
C GLY A 246 5.39 -26.01 -8.74
N LEU A 247 4.66 -24.94 -8.38
CA LEU A 247 3.62 -24.38 -9.23
C LEU A 247 4.24 -23.60 -10.40
N GLY A 248 3.64 -23.68 -11.57
CA GLY A 248 3.97 -22.77 -12.66
C GLY A 248 3.70 -21.31 -12.28
N ALA A 249 4.41 -20.35 -12.88
CA ALA A 249 4.34 -18.93 -12.53
C ALA A 249 2.91 -18.36 -12.56
N GLY A 250 2.07 -18.79 -13.52
CA GLY A 250 0.66 -18.39 -13.62
C GLY A 250 -0.18 -18.87 -12.43
N ALA A 251 -0.03 -20.14 -12.06
CA ALA A 251 -0.72 -20.71 -10.91
C ALA A 251 -0.26 -20.07 -9.59
N ALA A 252 1.03 -19.83 -9.44
CA ALA A 252 1.60 -19.14 -8.28
C ALA A 252 1.08 -17.70 -8.14
N GLY A 253 1.04 -16.95 -9.24
CA GLY A 253 0.45 -15.61 -9.27
C GLY A 253 -1.04 -15.60 -8.91
N SER A 254 -1.82 -16.52 -9.47
CA SER A 254 -3.24 -16.68 -9.17
C SER A 254 -3.48 -17.06 -7.70
N LEU A 255 -2.67 -17.97 -7.16
CA LEU A 255 -2.75 -18.39 -5.76
C LEU A 255 -2.35 -17.27 -4.79
N ALA A 256 -1.53 -16.32 -5.21
CA ALA A 256 -1.17 -15.15 -4.41
C ALA A 256 -2.27 -14.06 -4.37
N ALA A 257 -3.21 -14.03 -5.33
CA ALA A 257 -4.23 -12.99 -5.44
C ALA A 257 -5.15 -12.86 -4.20
N PRO A 258 -5.59 -13.94 -3.52
CA PRO A 258 -6.37 -13.86 -2.29
C PRO A 258 -5.71 -13.03 -1.19
N PHE A 259 -4.38 -12.89 -1.17
CA PHE A 259 -3.68 -12.01 -0.26
C PHE A 259 -4.15 -10.55 -0.36
N GLN A 260 -4.47 -10.09 -1.55
CA GLN A 260 -4.96 -8.74 -1.79
C GLN A 260 -6.49 -8.64 -1.63
N LEU A 261 -7.24 -9.63 -2.12
CA LEU A 261 -8.71 -9.61 -2.07
C LEU A 261 -9.23 -9.73 -0.64
N CYS A 262 -8.68 -10.64 0.15
CA CYS A 262 -9.10 -10.85 1.54
C CYS A 262 -8.78 -9.65 2.45
N ALA A 263 -7.91 -8.74 2.03
CA ALA A 263 -7.63 -7.50 2.75
C ALA A 263 -8.87 -6.60 2.90
N VAL A 264 -9.79 -6.65 1.94
CA VAL A 264 -11.05 -5.92 2.00
C VAL A 264 -11.87 -6.39 3.21
N ALA A 265 -11.96 -7.72 3.40
CA ALA A 265 -12.67 -8.30 4.55
C ALA A 265 -12.04 -7.86 5.89
N GLY A 266 -10.71 -7.79 5.97
CA GLY A 266 -10.02 -7.31 7.17
C GLY A 266 -10.26 -5.82 7.44
N SER A 267 -10.16 -5.00 6.40
CA SER A 267 -10.35 -3.55 6.52
C SER A 267 -11.77 -3.17 6.95
N LEU A 268 -12.79 -3.91 6.51
CA LEU A 268 -14.20 -3.70 6.90
C LEU A 268 -14.55 -4.45 8.18
N GLY A 269 -13.98 -5.64 8.39
CA GLY A 269 -14.28 -6.50 9.54
C GLY A 269 -13.80 -5.90 10.87
N VAL A 270 -12.65 -5.23 10.89
CA VAL A 270 -12.12 -4.62 12.12
C VAL A 270 -13.06 -3.55 12.67
N PRO A 271 -13.48 -2.51 11.92
CA PRO A 271 -14.44 -1.53 12.42
C PRO A 271 -15.75 -2.17 12.87
N LEU A 272 -16.26 -3.15 12.12
CA LEU A 272 -17.50 -3.87 12.47
C LEU A 272 -17.35 -4.66 13.78
N THR A 273 -16.20 -5.29 14.01
CA THR A 273 -15.92 -6.03 15.25
C THR A 273 -15.81 -5.08 16.45
N LEU A 274 -15.12 -3.94 16.25
CA LEU A 274 -15.00 -2.91 17.29
C LEU A 274 -16.33 -2.24 17.61
N SER A 275 -17.24 -2.06 16.62
CA SER A 275 -18.59 -1.53 16.86
C SER A 275 -19.45 -2.46 17.71
N ARG A 276 -19.18 -3.75 17.72
CA ARG A 276 -19.77 -4.76 18.60
C ARG A 276 -19.15 -4.79 20.00
N ARG A 277 -18.38 -3.76 20.38
CA ARG A 277 -17.71 -3.61 21.69
C ARG A 277 -16.69 -4.68 22.02
N VAL A 278 -16.15 -5.39 21.02
CA VAL A 278 -15.02 -6.30 21.25
C VAL A 278 -13.78 -5.44 21.56
N PRO A 279 -13.07 -5.72 22.68
CA PRO A 279 -11.89 -4.94 23.05
C PRO A 279 -10.80 -4.98 21.94
N VAL A 280 -10.25 -3.82 21.61
CA VAL A 280 -9.25 -3.65 20.54
C VAL A 280 -8.05 -4.61 20.70
N ARG A 281 -7.72 -4.98 21.93
CA ARG A 281 -6.68 -5.94 22.27
C ARG A 281 -6.91 -7.30 21.62
N TRP A 282 -8.10 -7.88 21.76
CA TRP A 282 -8.42 -9.18 21.19
C TRP A 282 -8.47 -9.14 19.66
N VAL A 283 -9.00 -8.07 19.11
CA VAL A 283 -8.98 -7.84 17.65
C VAL A 283 -7.54 -7.78 17.14
N SER A 284 -6.67 -7.04 17.83
CA SER A 284 -5.24 -6.92 17.48
C SER A 284 -4.51 -8.26 17.56
N LEU A 285 -4.74 -9.04 18.62
CA LEU A 285 -4.12 -10.36 18.78
C LEU A 285 -4.59 -11.34 17.71
N ALA A 286 -5.90 -11.37 17.42
CA ALA A 286 -6.46 -12.23 16.37
C ALA A 286 -5.85 -11.89 15.00
N VAL A 287 -5.84 -10.61 14.63
CA VAL A 287 -5.27 -10.13 13.37
C VAL A 287 -3.76 -10.43 13.29
N THR A 288 -3.03 -10.26 14.39
CA THR A 288 -1.60 -10.62 14.43
C THR A 288 -1.39 -12.13 14.26
N GLY A 289 -2.17 -12.96 14.95
CA GLY A 289 -2.12 -14.42 14.80
C GLY A 289 -2.41 -14.88 13.37
N MET A 290 -3.44 -14.30 12.74
CA MET A 290 -3.76 -14.58 11.34
C MET A 290 -2.61 -14.17 10.39
N TRP A 291 -1.91 -13.08 10.69
CA TRP A 291 -0.76 -12.63 9.88
C TRP A 291 0.44 -13.57 10.02
N LEU A 292 0.75 -14.03 11.24
CA LEU A 292 1.80 -15.01 11.52
C LEU A 292 1.54 -16.36 10.84
N ALA A 293 0.27 -16.69 10.56
CA ALA A 293 -0.11 -17.95 9.93
C ALA A 293 0.51 -18.14 8.53
N LEU A 294 0.74 -17.06 7.76
CA LEU A 294 1.32 -17.18 6.42
C LEU A 294 2.78 -17.68 6.47
N PRO A 295 3.75 -16.98 7.07
CA PRO A 295 5.12 -17.48 7.08
C PRO A 295 5.26 -18.79 7.87
N ALA A 296 4.55 -18.97 8.98
CA ALA A 296 4.56 -20.21 9.75
C ALA A 296 3.95 -21.37 8.94
N GLY A 297 2.80 -21.16 8.33
CA GLY A 297 2.11 -22.17 7.51
C GLY A 297 2.92 -22.58 6.28
N MET A 298 3.57 -21.62 5.61
CA MET A 298 4.46 -21.92 4.49
C MET A 298 5.71 -22.70 4.91
N LEU A 299 6.15 -22.59 6.16
CA LEU A 299 7.25 -23.41 6.70
C LEU A 299 6.81 -24.82 7.09
N LEU A 300 5.64 -24.95 7.74
CA LEU A 300 5.20 -26.16 8.41
C LEU A 300 4.24 -27.02 7.55
N ALA A 301 3.35 -26.37 6.79
CA ALA A 301 2.30 -27.03 6.01
C ALA A 301 2.02 -26.25 4.70
N PRO A 302 2.96 -26.24 3.75
CA PRO A 302 2.84 -25.44 2.52
C PRO A 302 1.66 -25.91 1.64
N ALA A 303 1.20 -27.15 1.76
CA ALA A 303 0.04 -27.66 1.02
C ALA A 303 -1.26 -26.88 1.30
N ALA A 304 -1.39 -26.25 2.47
CA ALA A 304 -2.54 -25.41 2.82
C ALA A 304 -2.32 -23.91 2.51
N ALA A 305 -1.44 -23.59 1.55
CA ALA A 305 -1.04 -22.22 1.22
C ALA A 305 -2.23 -21.26 1.02
N LEU A 306 -3.31 -21.69 0.35
CA LEU A 306 -4.50 -20.87 0.13
C LEU A 306 -5.10 -20.37 1.46
N ALA A 307 -5.18 -21.23 2.47
CA ALA A 307 -5.71 -20.85 3.78
C ALA A 307 -4.79 -19.84 4.47
N TRP A 308 -3.50 -20.06 4.44
CA TRP A 308 -2.53 -19.14 5.04
C TRP A 308 -2.52 -17.77 4.34
N ILE A 309 -2.61 -17.76 3.03
CA ILE A 309 -2.68 -16.54 2.19
C ILE A 309 -3.98 -15.78 2.49
N ALA A 310 -5.12 -16.45 2.56
CA ALA A 310 -6.40 -15.82 2.84
C ALA A 310 -6.43 -15.20 4.25
N LEU A 311 -5.96 -15.93 5.29
CA LEU A 311 -5.83 -15.43 6.65
C LEU A 311 -4.92 -14.20 6.71
N ALA A 312 -3.74 -14.27 6.09
CA ALA A 312 -2.82 -13.14 6.06
C ALA A 312 -3.38 -11.97 5.25
N GLY A 313 -4.17 -12.23 4.21
CA GLY A 313 -4.89 -11.18 3.48
C GLY A 313 -5.84 -10.42 4.38
N VAL A 314 -6.71 -11.10 5.11
CA VAL A 314 -7.59 -10.47 6.12
C VAL A 314 -6.77 -9.71 7.16
N ALA A 315 -5.70 -10.34 7.65
CA ALA A 315 -4.85 -9.78 8.68
C ALA A 315 -4.20 -8.45 8.26
N GLN A 316 -3.62 -8.39 7.06
CA GLN A 316 -2.89 -7.20 6.61
C GLN A 316 -3.82 -5.98 6.46
N GLY A 317 -5.03 -6.16 5.94
CA GLY A 317 -6.03 -5.10 5.87
C GLY A 317 -6.55 -4.70 7.25
N GLY A 318 -6.80 -5.69 8.12
CA GLY A 318 -7.26 -5.48 9.50
C GLY A 318 -6.23 -4.77 10.37
N ASN A 319 -4.97 -5.17 10.32
CA ASN A 319 -3.92 -4.63 11.19
C ASN A 319 -3.63 -3.15 10.90
N PHE A 320 -3.62 -2.77 9.62
CA PHE A 320 -3.56 -1.37 9.22
C PHE A 320 -4.67 -0.56 9.91
N THR A 321 -5.90 -1.06 9.86
CA THR A 321 -7.06 -0.41 10.48
C THR A 321 -6.93 -0.30 12.00
N VAL A 322 -6.44 -1.35 12.69
CA VAL A 322 -6.22 -1.33 14.15
C VAL A 322 -5.22 -0.25 14.54
N ILE A 323 -4.08 -0.14 13.83
CA ILE A 323 -3.02 0.83 14.13
C ILE A 323 -3.58 2.26 14.09
N PHE A 324 -4.30 2.62 13.02
CA PHE A 324 -4.85 3.98 12.88
C PHE A 324 -6.03 4.25 13.81
N THR A 325 -6.81 3.22 14.14
CA THR A 325 -7.87 3.33 15.15
C THR A 325 -7.28 3.63 16.52
N LEU A 326 -6.18 2.99 16.92
CA LEU A 326 -5.50 3.27 18.20
C LEU A 326 -4.99 4.72 18.27
N ILE A 327 -4.42 5.22 17.18
CA ILE A 327 -4.00 6.63 17.12
C ILE A 327 -5.21 7.55 17.33
N ALA A 328 -6.30 7.32 16.60
CA ALA A 328 -7.50 8.15 16.67
C ALA A 328 -8.15 8.13 18.06
N GLN A 329 -8.21 6.97 18.71
CA GLN A 329 -8.85 6.81 20.03
C GLN A 329 -8.01 7.35 21.19
N ARG A 330 -6.69 7.35 21.09
CA ARG A 330 -5.80 7.70 22.20
C ARG A 330 -5.11 9.06 22.06
N ALA A 331 -5.22 9.70 20.92
CA ALA A 331 -4.65 11.01 20.72
C ALA A 331 -5.47 12.07 21.48
N PRO A 332 -4.83 12.95 22.26
CA PRO A 332 -5.52 13.98 23.05
C PRO A 332 -6.10 15.11 22.20
N SER A 333 -5.70 15.20 20.92
CA SER A 333 -6.21 16.17 19.97
C SER A 333 -6.02 15.71 18.53
N VAL A 334 -6.78 16.30 17.60
CA VAL A 334 -6.64 16.05 16.16
C VAL A 334 -5.21 16.36 15.67
N ALA A 335 -4.57 17.39 16.22
CA ALA A 335 -3.19 17.75 15.90
C ALA A 335 -2.19 16.69 16.38
N ALA A 336 -2.40 16.09 17.55
CA ALA A 336 -1.58 14.99 18.06
C ALA A 336 -1.78 13.73 17.23
N ALA A 337 -3.03 13.36 16.87
CA ALA A 337 -3.33 12.25 15.99
C ALA A 337 -2.64 12.37 14.64
N ARG A 338 -2.72 13.55 14.02
CA ARG A 338 -2.08 13.84 12.74
C ARG A 338 -0.55 13.69 12.81
N ARG A 339 0.09 14.23 13.86
CA ARG A 339 1.55 14.10 14.05
C ARG A 339 1.97 12.66 14.26
N ALA A 340 1.27 11.93 15.14
CA ALA A 340 1.54 10.53 15.39
C ALA A 340 1.39 9.69 14.10
N SER A 341 0.32 9.89 13.34
CA SER A 341 0.10 9.20 12.06
C SER A 341 1.22 9.49 11.05
N ALA A 342 1.66 10.76 10.95
CA ALA A 342 2.74 11.14 10.05
C ALA A 342 4.06 10.45 10.44
N VAL A 343 4.43 10.48 11.72
CA VAL A 343 5.66 9.84 12.22
C VAL A 343 5.62 8.33 12.00
N VAL A 344 4.50 7.67 12.36
CA VAL A 344 4.29 6.23 12.21
C VAL A 344 4.42 5.81 10.75
N GLN A 345 3.79 6.54 9.84
CA GLN A 345 3.83 6.21 8.41
C GLN A 345 5.22 6.47 7.80
N THR A 346 5.85 7.61 8.11
CA THR A 346 7.17 7.95 7.56
C THR A 346 8.21 6.91 7.97
N LEU A 347 8.32 6.62 9.26
CA LEU A 347 9.29 5.64 9.75
C LEU A 347 8.96 4.23 9.28
N GLY A 348 7.67 3.86 9.28
CA GLY A 348 7.24 2.55 8.84
C GLY A 348 7.49 2.30 7.35
N TYR A 349 7.20 3.25 6.48
CA TYR A 349 7.50 3.10 5.06
C TYR A 349 8.99 3.16 4.75
N ALA A 350 9.78 3.93 5.52
CA ALA A 350 11.23 3.93 5.39
C ALA A 350 11.82 2.53 5.69
N CYS A 351 11.36 1.87 6.77
CA CYS A 351 11.74 0.48 7.06
C CYS A 351 11.23 -0.49 5.98
N ALA A 352 9.97 -0.31 5.54
CA ALA A 352 9.35 -1.18 4.56
C ALA A 352 10.03 -1.15 3.19
N ALA A 353 10.62 -0.02 2.82
CA ALA A 353 11.34 0.13 1.55
C ALA A 353 12.54 -0.81 1.43
N ALA A 354 13.20 -1.16 2.53
CA ALA A 354 14.32 -2.09 2.53
C ALA A 354 13.89 -3.57 2.47
N ALA A 355 12.67 -3.90 2.91
CA ALA A 355 12.26 -5.27 3.17
C ALA A 355 12.28 -6.20 1.96
N PRO A 356 11.79 -5.84 0.75
CA PRO A 356 11.88 -6.71 -0.41
C PRO A 356 13.33 -7.01 -0.83
N THR A 357 14.20 -5.99 -0.79
CA THR A 357 15.62 -6.13 -1.12
C THR A 357 16.34 -7.03 -0.10
N VAL A 358 16.07 -6.84 1.20
CA VAL A 358 16.65 -7.66 2.26
C VAL A 358 16.22 -9.12 2.12
N LEU A 359 14.94 -9.40 1.86
CA LEU A 359 14.47 -10.77 1.64
C LEU A 359 15.09 -11.39 0.40
N GLY A 360 15.23 -10.65 -0.69
CA GLY A 360 15.92 -11.12 -1.90
C GLY A 360 17.39 -11.45 -1.64
N ALA A 361 18.10 -10.61 -0.89
CA ALA A 361 19.47 -10.87 -0.49
C ALA A 361 19.60 -12.09 0.45
N MET A 362 18.69 -12.23 1.41
CA MET A 362 18.64 -13.42 2.28
C MET A 362 18.40 -14.70 1.47
N HIS A 363 17.49 -14.65 0.50
CA HIS A 363 17.27 -15.78 -0.42
C HIS A 363 18.53 -16.13 -1.20
N ALA A 364 19.22 -15.13 -1.76
CA ALA A 364 20.44 -15.34 -2.54
C ALA A 364 21.57 -15.94 -1.72
N THR A 365 21.74 -15.53 -0.46
CA THR A 365 22.81 -16.00 0.42
C THR A 365 22.53 -17.37 1.03
N THR A 366 21.26 -17.71 1.28
CA THR A 366 20.86 -18.97 1.96
C THR A 366 20.41 -20.06 0.98
N GLY A 367 20.28 -19.75 -0.31
CA GLY A 367 19.86 -20.69 -1.36
C GLY A 367 18.41 -21.16 -1.25
N GLY A 368 17.57 -20.51 -0.44
CA GLY A 368 16.18 -20.94 -0.25
C GLY A 368 15.29 -19.94 0.48
N TRP A 369 13.99 -20.24 0.56
CA TRP A 369 12.98 -19.37 1.17
C TRP A 369 12.76 -19.60 2.67
N THR A 370 13.45 -20.57 3.29
CA THR A 370 13.28 -20.87 4.73
C THR A 370 13.72 -19.70 5.59
N MET A 371 14.96 -19.20 5.41
CA MET A 371 15.47 -18.07 6.21
C MET A 371 14.70 -16.76 5.96
N PRO A 372 14.36 -16.38 4.71
CA PRO A 372 13.46 -15.25 4.48
C PRO A 372 12.13 -15.37 5.22
N LEU A 373 11.47 -16.52 5.21
CA LEU A 373 10.20 -16.74 5.93
C LEU A 373 10.36 -16.65 7.44
N VAL A 374 11.46 -17.18 8.00
CA VAL A 374 11.80 -17.02 9.44
C VAL A 374 12.03 -15.53 9.77
N GLY A 375 12.70 -14.78 8.89
CA GLY A 375 12.87 -13.34 9.04
C GLY A 375 11.54 -12.59 9.09
N VAL A 376 10.59 -12.91 8.20
CA VAL A 376 9.23 -12.34 8.23
C VAL A 376 8.51 -12.73 9.52
N LEU A 377 8.63 -13.99 9.95
CA LEU A 377 8.01 -14.46 11.18
C LEU A 377 8.53 -13.70 12.42
N ALA A 378 9.85 -13.49 12.51
CA ALA A 378 10.46 -12.70 13.59
C ALA A 378 9.98 -11.24 13.57
N LEU A 379 9.93 -10.63 12.39
CA LEU A 379 9.43 -9.26 12.22
C LEU A 379 7.97 -9.11 12.66
N LEU A 380 7.11 -10.07 12.30
CA LEU A 380 5.71 -10.11 12.73
C LEU A 380 5.58 -10.41 14.24
N GLY A 381 6.49 -11.19 14.82
CA GLY A 381 6.57 -11.40 16.25
C GLY A 381 6.88 -10.11 17.02
N ILE A 382 7.84 -9.33 16.54
CA ILE A 382 8.17 -8.00 17.08
C ILE A 382 6.97 -7.06 16.97
N MET A 383 6.33 -7.02 15.79
CA MET A 383 5.09 -6.27 15.58
C MET A 383 4.01 -6.66 16.58
N GLY A 384 3.78 -7.97 16.76
CA GLY A 384 2.77 -8.51 17.68
C GLY A 384 3.06 -8.13 19.13
N GLY A 385 4.33 -8.20 19.56
CA GLY A 385 4.77 -7.73 20.86
C GLY A 385 4.49 -6.25 21.09
N ALA A 386 4.85 -5.40 20.12
CA ALA A 386 4.56 -3.97 20.18
C ALA A 386 3.05 -3.68 20.27
N MET A 387 2.23 -4.38 19.45
CA MET A 387 0.77 -4.26 19.48
C MET A 387 0.17 -4.76 20.79
N ALA A 388 0.66 -5.87 21.34
CA ALA A 388 0.20 -6.40 22.63
C ALA A 388 0.45 -5.41 23.78
N VAL A 389 1.57 -4.67 23.74
CA VAL A 389 1.87 -3.59 24.70
C VAL A 389 1.01 -2.36 24.42
N ALA A 390 0.90 -1.92 23.15
CA ALA A 390 0.14 -0.75 22.76
C ALA A 390 -1.36 -0.86 23.05
N THR A 391 -1.90 -2.08 23.07
CA THR A 391 -3.34 -2.34 23.31
C THR A 391 -3.65 -2.67 24.76
N ARG A 392 -2.69 -2.63 25.69
CA ARG A 392 -2.98 -2.81 27.12
C ARG A 392 -3.99 -1.75 27.59
N PRO A 393 -4.98 -2.15 28.41
CA PRO A 393 -5.82 -1.19 29.10
C PRO A 393 -4.91 -0.26 29.90
N GLY A 394 -5.06 1.04 29.74
CA GLY A 394 -4.36 2.01 30.59
C GLY A 394 -4.73 1.77 32.05
N ARG A 395 -3.73 1.71 32.93
CA ARG A 395 -3.93 1.88 34.37
C ARG A 395 -4.32 3.29 34.68
#